data_d43c6e2c1d687c446dbaf17322c4e417
#
_entry.id   d43c6e2c1d687c446dbaf17322c4e417
#
_cell.length_a   1.000
_cell.length_b   1.000
_cell.length_c   1.000
_cell.angle_alpha   90.00
_cell.angle_beta   90.00
_cell.angle_gamma   90.00
#
_symmetry.space_group_name_H-M   'P 1'
#
loop_
_entity.id
_entity.type
_entity.pdbx_description
1 polymer ?
#
loop_
_entity_poly.entity_id
_entity_poly.type
_entity_poly.pdbx_seq_one_letter_code
_entity_poly.pdbx_strand_id
1 'polypeptide(L)'
;GRGDWIEALGMDVPETYDELHELLMAMKNQYGCTTAIYLDSAAVGNDNFLAAGYGAPCMLATNAKESYWMVQDGTVMDGITNEGYKEYLTMLHQWYEDGLISRDFANAPGAMDPSGMSEITSGNCGVFFNGAPMMSMYSAMSDDPNLRLIGLPDPVKTKGEKTHVDTTEYDFGVERMSISTKCSDPELAIQYCDFWFTDQGIQLANYGVEGLSCEVVDGKSQFTD
;
A
#
# COMPACT_ATOMS: atom_id res chain seq x y z
N GLY A 1 -1.34 -7.99 -3.94
CA GLY A 1 -1.96 -9.30 -3.77
C GLY A 1 -1.27 -10.39 -4.56
N ARG A 2 -1.69 -11.64 -4.35
CA ARG A 2 -1.18 -12.86 -5.01
C ARG A 2 -1.63 -12.93 -6.47
N GLY A 3 -0.86 -12.33 -7.37
CA GLY A 3 -1.13 -12.33 -8.81
C GLY A 3 -1.10 -13.73 -9.44
N ASP A 4 -0.26 -14.62 -8.92
CA ASP A 4 -0.21 -16.03 -9.31
C ASP A 4 -1.51 -16.76 -8.96
N TRP A 5 -2.14 -16.48 -7.83
CA TRP A 5 -3.42 -17.07 -7.46
C TRP A 5 -4.57 -16.53 -8.30
N ILE A 6 -4.57 -15.21 -8.58
CA ILE A 6 -5.58 -14.58 -9.44
C ILE A 6 -5.57 -15.25 -10.82
N GLU A 7 -4.38 -15.41 -11.42
CA GLU A 7 -4.22 -16.07 -12.70
C GLU A 7 -4.65 -17.54 -12.66
N ALA A 8 -4.24 -18.29 -11.63
CA ALA A 8 -4.61 -19.70 -11.48
C ALA A 8 -6.12 -19.92 -11.26
N LEU A 9 -6.80 -18.96 -10.62
CA LEU A 9 -8.25 -18.96 -10.45
C LEU A 9 -9.00 -18.55 -11.73
N GLY A 10 -8.29 -18.00 -12.73
CA GLY A 10 -8.89 -17.45 -13.96
C GLY A 10 -9.78 -16.24 -13.69
N MET A 11 -9.50 -15.49 -12.63
CA MET A 11 -10.24 -14.30 -12.24
C MET A 11 -9.52 -13.03 -12.72
N ASP A 12 -10.28 -11.97 -12.92
CA ASP A 12 -9.72 -10.65 -13.22
C ASP A 12 -9.24 -9.96 -11.94
N VAL A 13 -8.40 -8.94 -12.10
CA VAL A 13 -8.00 -8.05 -11.00
C VAL A 13 -9.23 -7.27 -10.54
N PRO A 14 -9.60 -7.34 -9.26
CA PRO A 14 -10.82 -6.72 -8.77
C PRO A 14 -10.73 -5.19 -8.79
N GLU A 15 -11.80 -4.53 -9.22
CA GLU A 15 -11.96 -3.08 -9.20
C GLU A 15 -13.00 -2.63 -8.17
N THR A 16 -13.90 -3.55 -7.77
CA THR A 16 -14.96 -3.25 -6.79
C THR A 16 -14.83 -4.09 -5.53
N TYR A 17 -15.51 -3.66 -4.46
CA TYR A 17 -15.55 -4.43 -3.21
C TYR A 17 -16.20 -5.79 -3.39
N ASP A 18 -17.22 -5.89 -4.25
CA ASP A 18 -17.88 -7.17 -4.52
C ASP A 18 -16.94 -8.12 -5.27
N GLU A 19 -16.24 -7.64 -6.30
CA GLU A 19 -15.23 -8.43 -7.02
C GLU A 19 -14.07 -8.84 -6.10
N LEU A 20 -13.63 -7.94 -5.21
CA LEU A 20 -12.59 -8.25 -4.23
C LEU A 20 -13.08 -9.30 -3.22
N HIS A 21 -14.32 -9.20 -2.73
CA HIS A 21 -14.91 -10.21 -1.86
C HIS A 21 -14.97 -11.59 -2.54
N GLU A 22 -15.44 -11.65 -3.77
CA GLU A 22 -15.49 -12.90 -4.56
C GLU A 22 -14.08 -13.50 -4.71
N LEU A 23 -13.08 -12.69 -5.03
CA LEU A 23 -11.70 -13.11 -5.13
C LEU A 23 -11.17 -13.66 -3.80
N LEU A 24 -11.39 -12.97 -2.70
CA LEU A 24 -10.96 -13.40 -1.37
C LEU A 24 -11.63 -14.72 -0.96
N MET A 25 -12.91 -14.90 -1.25
CA MET A 25 -13.64 -16.14 -1.02
C MET A 25 -13.07 -17.29 -1.88
N ALA A 26 -12.76 -17.03 -3.14
CA ALA A 26 -12.14 -18.00 -4.02
C ALA A 26 -10.74 -18.42 -3.52
N MET A 27 -9.91 -17.46 -3.13
CA MET A 27 -8.59 -17.73 -2.55
C MET A 27 -8.69 -18.56 -1.28
N LYS A 28 -9.59 -18.19 -0.36
CA LYS A 28 -9.84 -18.93 0.87
C LYS A 28 -10.23 -20.38 0.58
N ASN A 29 -11.16 -20.60 -0.33
CA ASN A 29 -11.69 -21.92 -0.63
C ASN A 29 -10.68 -22.80 -1.38
N GLN A 30 -9.91 -22.23 -2.31
CA GLN A 30 -8.97 -22.98 -3.14
C GLN A 30 -7.66 -23.29 -2.41
N TYR A 31 -7.12 -22.30 -1.67
CA TYR A 31 -5.81 -22.42 -1.03
C TYR A 31 -5.87 -22.67 0.48
N GLY A 32 -7.07 -22.60 1.06
CA GLY A 32 -7.25 -22.84 2.49
C GLY A 32 -6.61 -21.77 3.38
N CYS A 33 -6.38 -20.57 2.84
CA CYS A 33 -5.75 -19.48 3.60
C CYS A 33 -6.65 -19.06 4.77
N THR A 34 -6.03 -18.90 5.93
CA THR A 34 -6.73 -18.51 7.16
C THR A 34 -6.98 -17.01 7.25
N THR A 35 -6.25 -16.23 6.44
CA THR A 35 -6.30 -14.78 6.38
C THR A 35 -6.32 -14.37 4.91
N ALA A 36 -7.48 -14.44 4.27
CA ALA A 36 -7.58 -14.12 2.83
C ALA A 36 -7.13 -12.69 2.53
N ILE A 37 -7.46 -11.76 3.44
CA ILE A 37 -6.93 -10.40 3.46
C ILE A 37 -6.24 -10.12 4.80
N TYR A 38 -4.98 -9.68 4.74
CA TYR A 38 -4.23 -9.33 5.94
C TYR A 38 -4.52 -7.89 6.34
N LEU A 39 -5.16 -7.75 7.47
CA LEU A 39 -5.43 -6.47 8.10
C LEU A 39 -4.82 -6.50 9.50
N ASP A 40 -3.89 -5.62 9.76
CA ASP A 40 -3.41 -5.32 11.09
C ASP A 40 -4.11 -4.07 11.66
N SER A 41 -3.78 -3.70 12.87
CA SER A 41 -4.36 -2.51 13.50
C SER A 41 -4.00 -1.22 12.76
N ALA A 42 -2.87 -1.18 12.07
CA ALA A 42 -2.47 -0.04 11.25
C ALA A 42 -3.29 0.02 9.95
N ALA A 43 -3.47 -1.11 9.26
CA ALA A 43 -4.24 -1.17 8.02
C ALA A 43 -5.72 -0.85 8.23
N VAL A 44 -6.28 -1.14 9.41
CA VAL A 44 -7.67 -0.77 9.75
C VAL A 44 -7.76 0.67 10.26
N GLY A 45 -6.74 1.12 10.97
CA GLY A 45 -6.72 2.38 11.67
C GLY A 45 -5.92 3.49 10.98
N ASN A 46 -4.74 3.24 10.43
CA ASN A 46 -3.81 4.28 9.99
C ASN A 46 -3.64 4.38 8.47
N ASP A 47 -3.58 3.28 7.75
CA ASP A 47 -3.36 3.26 6.29
C ASP A 47 -4.60 2.67 5.60
N ASN A 48 -5.75 3.24 5.90
CA ASN A 48 -7.06 2.67 5.60
C ASN A 48 -7.49 2.92 4.16
N PHE A 49 -6.64 2.60 3.19
CA PHE A 49 -6.94 2.74 1.76
C PHE A 49 -8.20 1.97 1.35
N LEU A 50 -8.51 0.88 2.07
CA LEU A 50 -9.73 0.11 1.85
C LEU A 50 -11.03 0.91 2.14
N ALA A 51 -10.95 2.01 2.87
CA ALA A 51 -12.10 2.89 3.12
C ALA A 51 -12.34 3.91 2.00
N ALA A 52 -11.36 4.10 1.11
CA ALA A 52 -11.36 5.16 0.11
C ALA A 52 -12.57 5.15 -0.83
N GLY A 53 -13.00 3.98 -1.27
CA GLY A 53 -14.15 3.82 -2.15
C GLY A 53 -15.50 4.06 -1.46
N TYR A 54 -15.53 4.17 -0.14
CA TYR A 54 -16.71 4.57 0.62
C TYR A 54 -16.76 6.08 0.87
N GLY A 55 -15.77 6.85 0.39
CA GLY A 55 -15.65 8.26 0.73
C GLY A 55 -15.39 8.49 2.22
N ALA A 56 -14.85 7.48 2.90
CA ALA A 56 -14.45 7.54 4.28
C ALA A 56 -12.98 7.94 4.39
N PRO A 57 -12.51 8.46 5.54
CA PRO A 57 -11.12 8.83 5.71
C PRO A 57 -10.23 7.60 5.53
N CYS A 58 -9.29 7.68 4.61
CA CYS A 58 -8.37 6.59 4.29
C CYS A 58 -6.93 6.87 4.70
N MET A 59 -6.58 8.14 4.91
CA MET A 59 -5.30 8.51 5.49
C MET A 59 -5.45 8.99 6.89
N LEU A 60 -4.60 8.50 7.73
CA LEU A 60 -4.53 8.84 9.12
C LEU A 60 -3.26 9.60 9.40
N ALA A 61 -3.40 10.62 10.18
CA ALA A 61 -2.26 11.20 10.83
C ALA A 61 -1.49 10.08 11.56
N THR A 62 -0.18 10.07 11.40
CA THR A 62 0.76 9.05 11.89
C THR A 62 0.75 8.85 13.41
N ASN A 63 -0.17 9.50 14.12
CA ASN A 63 -0.38 9.39 15.54
C ASN A 63 -1.87 9.10 15.78
N ALA A 64 -2.18 7.90 16.21
CA ALA A 64 -3.52 7.39 16.58
C ALA A 64 -4.32 8.25 17.58
N LYS A 65 -3.91 9.46 17.85
CA LYS A 65 -4.56 10.44 18.72
C LYS A 65 -5.13 11.64 17.98
N GLU A 66 -4.92 11.71 16.68
CA GLU A 66 -5.38 12.82 15.87
C GLU A 66 -6.68 12.45 15.18
N SER A 67 -7.63 13.35 15.25
CA SER A 67 -8.97 13.19 14.73
C SER A 67 -8.95 12.96 13.21
N TYR A 68 -9.85 12.14 12.74
CA TYR A 68 -10.10 11.84 11.33
C TYR A 68 -10.77 13.02 10.63
N TRP A 69 -10.08 14.15 10.56
CA TRP A 69 -10.62 15.33 9.89
C TRP A 69 -10.61 15.13 8.37
N MET A 70 -11.71 15.42 7.75
CA MET A 70 -11.83 15.48 6.31
C MET A 70 -12.46 16.79 5.86
N VAL A 71 -12.20 17.18 4.62
CA VAL A 71 -12.85 18.34 4.01
C VAL A 71 -13.81 17.84 2.94
N GLN A 72 -15.08 18.14 3.11
CA GLN A 72 -16.10 17.87 2.11
C GLN A 72 -16.83 19.16 1.77
N ASP A 73 -16.86 19.51 0.48
CA ASP A 73 -17.49 20.74 -0.02
C ASP A 73 -17.03 22.01 0.71
N GLY A 74 -15.72 22.07 1.02
CA GLY A 74 -15.12 23.21 1.74
C GLY A 74 -15.41 23.26 3.24
N THR A 75 -16.07 22.25 3.79
CA THR A 75 -16.39 22.15 5.22
C THR A 75 -15.52 21.09 5.87
N VAL A 76 -14.87 21.44 6.97
CA VAL A 76 -14.12 20.49 7.81
C VAL A 76 -15.11 19.71 8.66
N MET A 77 -15.01 18.39 8.62
CA MET A 77 -15.86 17.48 9.37
C MET A 77 -15.06 16.33 9.98
N ASP A 78 -15.62 15.70 11.00
CA ASP A 78 -15.08 14.47 11.55
C ASP A 78 -15.47 13.30 10.65
N GLY A 79 -14.46 12.68 10.02
CA GLY A 79 -14.69 11.59 9.10
C GLY A 79 -15.25 10.31 9.72
N ILE A 80 -15.09 10.10 11.04
CA ILE A 80 -15.66 8.95 11.75
C ILE A 80 -17.19 9.01 11.76
N THR A 81 -17.76 10.22 11.72
CA THR A 81 -19.22 10.41 11.70
C THR A 81 -19.81 10.35 10.29
N ASN A 82 -18.99 10.14 9.27
CA ASN A 82 -19.42 10.01 7.89
C ASN A 82 -20.19 8.69 7.66
N GLU A 83 -21.28 8.74 6.91
CA GLU A 83 -22.06 7.53 6.56
C GLU A 83 -21.21 6.49 5.81
N GLY A 84 -20.29 6.92 4.94
CA GLY A 84 -19.38 6.03 4.26
C GLY A 84 -18.49 5.23 5.21
N TYR A 85 -18.08 5.83 6.34
CA TYR A 85 -17.32 5.11 7.36
C TYR A 85 -18.12 3.99 8.02
N LYS A 86 -19.41 4.23 8.28
CA LYS A 86 -20.33 3.22 8.79
C LYS A 86 -20.55 2.09 7.79
N GLU A 87 -20.74 2.41 6.51
CA GLU A 87 -20.86 1.41 5.45
C GLU A 87 -19.58 0.57 5.35
N TYR A 88 -18.42 1.20 5.39
CA TYR A 88 -17.12 0.53 5.42
C TYR A 88 -16.98 -0.45 6.59
N LEU A 89 -17.31 -0.02 7.80
CA LEU A 89 -17.28 -0.90 8.98
C LEU A 89 -18.29 -2.06 8.87
N THR A 90 -19.43 -1.82 8.24
CA THR A 90 -20.43 -2.87 7.98
C THR A 90 -19.88 -3.92 7.01
N MET A 91 -19.20 -3.50 5.96
CA MET A 91 -18.50 -4.40 5.02
C MET A 91 -17.42 -5.20 5.75
N LEU A 92 -16.55 -4.54 6.53
CA LEU A 92 -15.51 -5.24 7.31
C LEU A 92 -16.10 -6.27 8.28
N HIS A 93 -17.20 -5.94 8.94
CA HIS A 93 -17.89 -6.89 9.81
C HIS A 93 -18.37 -8.12 9.04
N GLN A 94 -18.95 -7.92 7.85
CA GLN A 94 -19.36 -9.03 6.99
C GLN A 94 -18.16 -9.90 6.60
N TRP A 95 -17.05 -9.29 6.15
CA TRP A 95 -15.83 -10.02 5.77
C TRP A 95 -15.21 -10.78 6.96
N TYR A 96 -15.33 -10.23 8.16
CA TYR A 96 -14.92 -10.91 9.37
C TYR A 96 -15.81 -12.14 9.66
N GLU A 97 -17.14 -12.03 9.52
CA GLU A 97 -18.05 -13.15 9.67
C GLU A 97 -17.81 -14.23 8.61
N ASP A 98 -17.52 -13.85 7.38
CA ASP A 98 -17.17 -14.75 6.29
C ASP A 98 -15.79 -15.42 6.51
N GLY A 99 -15.04 -14.98 7.53
CA GLY A 99 -13.73 -15.49 7.87
C GLY A 99 -12.66 -15.18 6.82
N LEU A 100 -12.76 -14.03 6.17
CA LEU A 100 -11.75 -13.50 5.26
C LEU A 100 -10.67 -12.74 6.00
N ILE A 101 -11.01 -12.18 7.15
CA ILE A 101 -10.13 -11.45 8.06
C ILE A 101 -9.79 -12.36 9.24
N SER A 102 -8.55 -12.32 9.71
CA SER A 102 -8.12 -13.06 10.89
C SER A 102 -9.02 -12.77 12.10
N ARG A 103 -9.41 -13.81 12.84
CA ARG A 103 -10.19 -13.63 14.07
C ARG A 103 -9.44 -12.85 15.16
N ASP A 104 -8.13 -12.81 15.07
CA ASP A 104 -7.24 -12.08 15.98
C ASP A 104 -6.59 -10.86 15.33
N PHE A 105 -7.24 -10.24 14.34
CA PHE A 105 -6.69 -9.12 13.58
C PHE A 105 -6.26 -7.94 14.47
N ALA A 106 -6.95 -7.72 15.58
CA ALA A 106 -6.64 -6.63 16.52
C ALA A 106 -5.26 -6.78 17.20
N ASN A 107 -4.76 -8.01 17.29
CA ASN A 107 -3.43 -8.34 17.81
C ASN A 107 -2.46 -8.74 16.69
N ALA A 108 -2.89 -8.67 15.42
CA ALA A 108 -2.02 -9.02 14.32
C ALA A 108 -0.79 -8.10 14.31
N PRO A 109 0.42 -8.66 14.14
CA PRO A 109 1.62 -7.87 14.03
C PRO A 109 1.56 -6.98 12.77
N GLY A 110 2.28 -5.87 12.78
CA GLY A 110 2.39 -5.01 11.60
C GLY A 110 2.92 -5.80 10.40
N ALA A 111 2.43 -5.48 9.20
CA ALA A 111 2.87 -6.13 7.98
C ALA A 111 4.39 -6.03 7.73
N MET A 112 5.06 -5.05 8.39
CA MET A 112 6.51 -4.86 8.37
C MET A 112 7.24 -5.63 9.47
N ASP A 113 6.53 -6.20 10.44
CA ASP A 113 7.15 -7.01 11.48
C ASP A 113 7.52 -8.40 10.96
N PRO A 114 8.58 -9.05 11.47
CA PRO A 114 9.00 -10.37 10.97
C PRO A 114 7.90 -11.43 10.99
N SER A 115 7.01 -11.39 11.98
CA SER A 115 5.88 -12.32 12.09
C SER A 115 4.76 -11.98 11.10
N GLY A 116 4.46 -10.69 10.86
CA GLY A 116 3.53 -10.27 9.82
C GLY A 116 4.03 -10.61 8.42
N MET A 117 5.32 -10.38 8.16
CA MET A 117 5.96 -10.78 6.90
C MET A 117 5.87 -12.30 6.69
N SER A 118 6.10 -13.09 7.72
CA SER A 118 5.97 -14.54 7.66
C SER A 118 4.55 -14.97 7.33
N GLU A 119 3.52 -14.34 7.92
CA GLU A 119 2.12 -14.64 7.61
C GLU A 119 1.80 -14.34 6.14
N ILE A 120 2.28 -13.21 5.60
CA ILE A 120 2.08 -12.81 4.21
C ILE A 120 2.78 -13.78 3.24
N THR A 121 4.00 -14.25 3.57
CA THR A 121 4.82 -15.05 2.65
C THR A 121 4.60 -16.56 2.79
N SER A 122 3.93 -17.02 3.85
CA SER A 122 3.71 -18.47 4.14
C SER A 122 2.63 -19.13 3.28
N GLY A 123 1.90 -18.39 2.46
CA GLY A 123 0.76 -18.91 1.70
C GLY A 123 -0.57 -18.85 2.44
N ASN A 124 -0.62 -18.22 3.63
CA ASN A 124 -1.86 -17.99 4.38
C ASN A 124 -2.60 -16.73 4.00
N CYS A 125 -1.98 -15.84 3.21
CA CYS A 125 -2.51 -14.54 2.85
C CYS A 125 -2.63 -14.37 1.34
N GLY A 126 -3.78 -13.87 0.88
CA GLY A 126 -4.03 -13.57 -0.53
C GLY A 126 -3.80 -12.11 -0.89
N VAL A 127 -4.28 -11.21 -0.03
CA VAL A 127 -4.22 -9.75 -0.23
C VAL A 127 -3.73 -9.08 1.05
N PHE A 128 -2.92 -8.05 0.92
CA PHE A 128 -2.39 -7.26 2.03
C PHE A 128 -2.09 -5.82 1.59
N PHE A 129 -1.94 -4.93 2.56
CA PHE A 129 -1.61 -3.53 2.32
C PHE A 129 -0.16 -3.25 2.66
N ASN A 130 0.57 -2.71 1.70
CA ASN A 130 1.90 -2.17 1.94
C ASN A 130 2.38 -1.34 0.74
N GLY A 131 3.45 -0.57 0.90
CA GLY A 131 4.08 0.17 -0.19
C GLY A 131 4.66 -0.76 -1.27
N ALA A 132 4.61 -0.34 -2.53
CA ALA A 132 5.09 -1.11 -3.67
C ALA A 132 6.55 -1.64 -3.52
N PRO A 133 7.50 -0.91 -2.91
CA PRO A 133 8.86 -1.42 -2.71
C PRO A 133 8.93 -2.70 -1.87
N MET A 134 7.94 -2.94 -1.00
CA MET A 134 7.89 -4.13 -0.14
C MET A 134 7.62 -5.42 -0.92
N MET A 135 7.05 -5.34 -2.13
CA MET A 135 6.79 -6.52 -2.96
C MET A 135 8.07 -7.32 -3.26
N SER A 136 9.16 -6.62 -3.57
CA SER A 136 10.46 -7.27 -3.81
C SER A 136 11.00 -7.96 -2.56
N MET A 137 10.82 -7.33 -1.39
CA MET A 137 11.27 -7.90 -0.12
C MET A 137 10.46 -9.16 0.24
N TYR A 138 9.15 -9.13 0.14
CA TYR A 138 8.30 -10.30 0.38
C TYR A 138 8.63 -11.44 -0.59
N SER A 139 8.85 -11.12 -1.87
CA SER A 139 9.25 -12.12 -2.86
C SER A 139 10.60 -12.76 -2.53
N ALA A 140 11.56 -11.98 -2.03
CA ALA A 140 12.88 -12.49 -1.63
C ALA A 140 12.83 -13.33 -0.34
N MET A 141 11.83 -13.14 0.51
CA MET A 141 11.66 -13.86 1.79
C MET A 141 10.82 -15.13 1.66
N SER A 142 10.09 -15.29 0.57
CA SER A 142 9.21 -16.45 0.37
C SER A 142 9.97 -17.66 -0.14
N ASP A 143 9.64 -18.81 0.42
CA ASP A 143 10.10 -20.10 -0.07
C ASP A 143 9.26 -20.63 -1.27
N ASP A 144 8.16 -19.93 -1.62
CA ASP A 144 7.31 -20.29 -2.75
C ASP A 144 7.89 -19.72 -4.06
N PRO A 145 8.44 -20.58 -4.94
CA PRO A 145 9.04 -20.13 -6.20
C PRO A 145 8.01 -19.57 -7.19
N ASN A 146 6.73 -19.79 -6.96
CA ASN A 146 5.66 -19.31 -7.82
C ASN A 146 5.06 -18.00 -7.30
N LEU A 147 5.51 -17.50 -6.14
CA LEU A 147 5.00 -16.25 -5.59
C LEU A 147 5.19 -15.12 -6.60
N ARG A 148 4.09 -14.57 -7.06
CA ARG A 148 4.07 -13.37 -7.90
C ARG A 148 3.09 -12.36 -7.31
N LEU A 149 3.63 -11.31 -6.75
CA LEU A 149 2.84 -10.21 -6.19
C LEU A 149 2.53 -9.18 -7.28
N ILE A 150 1.32 -8.65 -7.24
CA ILE A 150 0.87 -7.55 -8.11
C ILE A 150 0.21 -6.46 -7.28
N GLY A 151 0.25 -5.23 -7.79
CA GLY A 151 -0.59 -4.15 -7.27
C GLY A 151 -2.06 -4.39 -7.62
N LEU A 152 -2.93 -4.15 -6.66
CA LEU A 152 -4.38 -4.12 -6.88
C LEU A 152 -4.84 -2.65 -6.79
N PRO A 153 -5.81 -2.23 -7.60
CA PRO A 153 -6.41 -0.90 -7.42
C PRO A 153 -7.16 -0.84 -6.10
N ASP A 154 -7.30 0.35 -5.54
CA ASP A 154 -8.19 0.57 -4.42
C ASP A 154 -9.64 0.33 -4.89
N PRO A 155 -10.40 -0.53 -4.21
CA PRO A 155 -11.73 -0.90 -4.66
C PRO A 155 -12.72 0.26 -4.51
N VAL A 156 -13.73 0.27 -5.38
CA VAL A 156 -14.85 1.20 -5.34
C VAL A 156 -16.17 0.45 -5.18
N LYS A 157 -17.26 1.14 -4.86
CA LYS A 157 -18.60 0.51 -4.75
C LYS A 157 -19.15 0.12 -6.12
N THR A 158 -18.92 0.98 -7.10
CA THR A 158 -19.39 0.76 -8.47
C THR A 158 -18.25 1.00 -9.47
N LYS A 159 -18.07 0.07 -10.39
CA LYS A 159 -17.02 0.15 -11.41
C LYS A 159 -17.03 1.48 -12.15
N GLY A 160 -15.87 2.12 -12.23
CA GLY A 160 -15.69 3.42 -12.87
C GLY A 160 -15.86 4.62 -11.93
N GLU A 161 -16.24 4.42 -10.67
CA GLU A 161 -16.16 5.45 -9.65
C GLU A 161 -14.70 5.78 -9.33
N LYS A 162 -14.47 6.94 -8.75
CA LYS A 162 -13.15 7.37 -8.28
C LYS A 162 -13.05 7.12 -6.78
N THR A 163 -11.89 6.65 -6.35
CA THR A 163 -11.54 6.61 -4.94
C THR A 163 -11.31 8.02 -4.39
N HIS A 164 -11.59 8.21 -3.12
CA HIS A 164 -11.35 9.45 -2.40
C HIS A 164 -10.09 9.31 -1.54
N VAL A 165 -8.99 8.88 -2.16
CA VAL A 165 -7.68 8.85 -1.52
C VAL A 165 -7.10 10.24 -1.55
N ASP A 166 -6.89 10.84 -0.40
CA ASP A 166 -6.09 12.05 -0.28
C ASP A 166 -4.62 11.66 -0.10
N THR A 167 -3.91 11.62 -1.21
CA THR A 167 -2.46 11.40 -1.23
C THR A 167 -1.73 12.73 -1.42
N THR A 168 -2.23 13.80 -0.86
CA THR A 168 -1.56 15.09 -0.93
C THR A 168 -0.20 14.97 -0.27
N GLU A 169 0.82 14.75 -1.07
CA GLU A 169 2.19 14.92 -0.63
C GLU A 169 2.40 16.41 -0.39
N TYR A 170 2.84 16.72 0.80
CA TYR A 170 3.25 18.10 1.09
C TYR A 170 4.51 18.42 0.29
N ASP A 171 4.58 19.62 -0.30
CA ASP A 171 5.79 20.13 -0.96
C ASP A 171 7.01 20.12 -0.02
N PHE A 172 6.76 20.01 1.27
CA PHE A 172 7.74 19.88 2.33
C PHE A 172 7.47 18.59 3.13
N GLY A 173 8.05 17.48 2.68
CA GLY A 173 8.00 16.22 3.40
C GLY A 173 8.65 16.29 4.79
N VAL A 174 8.39 15.27 5.60
CA VAL A 174 8.99 15.13 6.94
C VAL A 174 10.48 14.76 6.88
N GLU A 175 10.91 14.18 5.77
CA GLU A 175 12.29 13.80 5.52
C GLU A 175 13.10 15.02 5.11
N ARG A 176 14.17 15.30 5.84
CA ARG A 176 14.96 16.52 5.67
C ARG A 176 16.44 16.19 5.72
N MET A 177 17.20 16.81 4.85
CA MET A 177 18.65 16.86 4.96
C MET A 177 19.05 18.06 5.85
N SER A 178 19.96 17.84 6.78
CA SER A 178 20.49 18.88 7.65
C SER A 178 21.99 18.99 7.46
N ILE A 179 22.49 20.21 7.34
CA ILE A 179 23.91 20.50 7.23
C ILE A 179 24.42 20.89 8.62
N SER A 180 25.45 20.20 9.09
CA SER A 180 26.08 20.51 10.39
C SER A 180 26.65 21.93 10.40
N THR A 181 26.51 22.64 11.52
CA THR A 181 27.17 23.93 11.76
C THR A 181 28.70 23.84 11.74
N LYS A 182 29.27 22.64 11.79
CA LYS A 182 30.70 22.38 11.68
C LYS A 182 31.13 22.03 10.25
N CYS A 183 30.21 22.07 9.27
CA CYS A 183 30.57 21.83 7.88
C CYS A 183 31.55 22.92 7.41
N SER A 184 32.68 22.49 6.86
CA SER A 184 33.73 23.39 6.39
C SER A 184 33.33 24.10 5.07
N ASP A 185 32.43 23.52 4.30
CA ASP A 185 31.95 24.05 3.02
C ASP A 185 30.43 23.80 2.89
N PRO A 186 29.62 24.65 3.51
CA PRO A 186 28.16 24.50 3.45
C PRO A 186 27.58 24.74 2.05
N GLU A 187 28.27 25.54 1.21
CA GLU A 187 27.85 25.79 -0.16
C GLU A 187 27.96 24.53 -1.03
N LEU A 188 29.09 23.81 -0.92
CA LEU A 188 29.26 22.53 -1.60
C LEU A 188 28.24 21.48 -1.09
N ALA A 189 27.94 21.48 0.22
CA ALA A 189 26.94 20.59 0.79
C ALA A 189 25.54 20.86 0.23
N ILE A 190 25.17 22.12 0.01
CA ILE A 190 23.90 22.48 -0.63
C ILE A 190 23.89 22.03 -2.09
N GLN A 191 24.99 22.29 -2.86
CA GLN A 191 25.09 21.82 -4.25
C GLN A 191 24.96 20.31 -4.37
N TYR A 192 25.53 19.55 -3.42
CA TYR A 192 25.36 18.10 -3.36
C TYR A 192 23.91 17.71 -3.13
N CYS A 193 23.20 18.40 -2.24
CA CYS A 193 21.77 18.14 -2.00
C CYS A 193 20.94 18.48 -3.26
N ASP A 194 21.19 19.62 -3.88
CA ASP A 194 20.47 20.09 -5.08
C ASP A 194 20.68 19.15 -6.28
N PHE A 195 21.84 18.50 -6.36
CA PHE A 195 22.13 17.55 -7.45
C PHE A 195 21.06 16.45 -7.52
N TRP A 196 20.57 15.93 -6.39
CA TRP A 196 19.58 14.85 -6.35
C TRP A 196 18.19 15.26 -6.85
N PHE A 197 17.94 16.56 -7.02
CA PHE A 197 16.71 17.10 -7.61
C PHE A 197 16.87 17.45 -9.11
N THR A 198 18.04 17.20 -9.69
CA THR A 198 18.24 17.33 -11.13
C THR A 198 17.82 16.05 -11.86
N ASP A 199 17.49 16.15 -13.18
CA ASP A 199 17.19 14.98 -14.00
C ASP A 199 18.30 13.91 -13.92
N GLN A 200 19.56 14.32 -13.89
CA GLN A 200 20.70 13.42 -13.75
C GLN A 200 20.74 12.76 -12.37
N GLY A 201 20.49 13.49 -11.32
CA GLY A 201 20.43 12.95 -9.95
C GLY A 201 19.28 11.94 -9.79
N ILE A 202 18.11 12.32 -10.29
CA ILE A 202 16.91 11.45 -10.29
C ILE A 202 17.19 10.16 -11.08
N GLN A 203 17.79 10.27 -12.28
CA GLN A 203 18.17 9.11 -13.10
C GLN A 203 19.16 8.22 -12.35
N LEU A 204 20.20 8.80 -11.78
CA LEU A 204 21.22 8.07 -11.03
C LEU A 204 20.67 7.37 -9.79
N ALA A 205 19.80 8.05 -9.04
CA ALA A 205 19.22 7.49 -7.82
C ALA A 205 18.24 6.34 -8.09
N ASN A 206 17.46 6.42 -9.18
CA ASN A 206 16.42 5.45 -9.46
C ASN A 206 16.85 4.30 -10.36
N TYR A 207 17.77 4.56 -11.30
CA TYR A 207 18.16 3.57 -12.31
C TYR A 207 19.67 3.27 -12.31
N GLY A 208 20.48 4.12 -11.66
CA GLY A 208 21.93 3.99 -11.64
C GLY A 208 22.57 4.58 -12.89
N VAL A 209 23.66 3.93 -13.35
CA VAL A 209 24.52 4.40 -14.43
C VAL A 209 24.13 3.75 -15.76
N GLU A 210 23.85 4.58 -16.77
CA GLU A 210 23.55 4.10 -18.12
C GLU A 210 24.69 3.27 -18.71
N GLY A 211 24.34 2.15 -19.31
CA GLY A 211 25.28 1.17 -19.85
C GLY A 211 25.90 0.23 -18.80
N LEU A 212 25.59 0.41 -17.51
CA LEU A 212 26.06 -0.44 -16.42
C LEU A 212 24.90 -1.10 -15.66
N SER A 213 23.94 -0.34 -15.18
CA SER A 213 22.78 -0.81 -14.40
C SER A 213 21.45 -0.50 -15.08
N CYS A 214 21.45 0.34 -16.08
CA CYS A 214 20.27 0.65 -16.88
C CYS A 214 20.65 1.00 -18.32
N GLU A 215 19.64 0.97 -19.16
CA GLU A 215 19.69 1.47 -20.54
C GLU A 215 18.41 2.29 -20.85
N VAL A 216 18.50 3.16 -21.84
CA VAL A 216 17.35 3.96 -22.28
C VAL A 216 16.77 3.34 -23.56
N VAL A 217 15.57 2.77 -23.46
CA VAL A 217 14.84 2.19 -24.58
C VAL A 217 13.59 3.03 -24.84
N ASP A 218 13.44 3.53 -26.05
CA ASP A 218 12.32 4.40 -26.45
C ASP A 218 12.07 5.60 -25.50
N GLY A 219 13.17 6.19 -25.00
CA GLY A 219 13.13 7.34 -24.10
C GLY A 219 12.74 7.00 -22.66
N LYS A 220 12.69 5.72 -22.29
CA LYS A 220 12.43 5.26 -20.92
C LYS A 220 13.61 4.47 -20.40
N SER A 221 13.99 4.76 -19.15
CA SER A 221 15.02 4.00 -18.46
C SER A 221 14.48 2.64 -18.04
N GLN A 222 15.27 1.60 -18.31
CA GLN A 222 15.01 0.21 -17.93
C GLN A 222 16.26 -0.36 -17.29
N PHE A 223 16.11 -1.24 -16.30
CA PHE A 223 17.25 -1.94 -15.72
C PHE A 223 17.82 -2.94 -16.72
N THR A 224 19.14 -3.07 -16.72
CA THR A 224 19.82 -4.20 -17.39
C THR A 224 19.70 -5.44 -16.53
N ASP A 225 19.58 -6.62 -17.17
CA ASP A 225 19.58 -7.93 -16.49
C ASP A 225 20.88 -8.21 -15.71
#